data_1a998bc0d5af838869fc21c89e02a632
#
_entry.id   1a998bc0d5af838869fc21c89e02a632
#
_cell.length_a   1.000
_cell.length_b   1.000
_cell.length_c   1.000
_cell.angle_alpha   90.00
_cell.angle_beta   90.00
_cell.angle_gamma   90.00
#
_symmetry.space_group_name_H-M   'P 1'
#
loop_
_entity.id
_entity.type
_entity.pdbx_description
1 polymer ?
#
loop_
_entity_poly.entity_id
_entity_poly.type
_entity_poly.pdbx_seq_one_letter_code
_entity_poly.pdbx_strand_id
1 'polypeptide(L)'
;MIFTEKPKKIRVMFTPFRDGLQSSFGGKVRLADILPAMEFAAKEAEIRHFEFGGGARYQAPFFYVGEDPFECMDEMRKAVGPDVDLQILTRSVSGVTLTTQRLDALDLQAKLMARHGTTWDRNFDFMNDVDNLVKTGKPIVDAGMHHQVCVALMGLPFKDETVHTAEFYINIIKKVLDSGVHVDSVCMKDASGTTDPKTCYETAKGLKKILPPEVILWQHTHDTASMAVSCYMAGIAGGVDGIDLSVRPMASGTVQPDVRSMWHALKGTGFSLDIDHTKMDEIENMLNDGMAEYDFNPVTTTADARVVGFPMPGGAIGPNVHMMKEAGILDRYSDVLAEFPVVVKAGGAWTSVTPGSQQYWLQAFNNVLLGRWEKMNDGYGKSVLGYFGRPPLPPDPEVVKIASEQLEKPPFDGDPLEAAPDSLAPAEAALKERGLEVTEENVFLVASAIIPGKNMDLNEGIRFLTGNAKIVLPFKKKEEPAPAAAPSSTSTGGARVFDGPVTTTCTVVENGTARNFSITIEPPAGGASAPAGPAESAAPTDGTPVFSPFQGKTELVEINVKNGDAVKQGQVVAAVEAMKAKHDVKSPCSGTVLSVDAAIGADIEAGQSILTIGE
;
A
#
# COMPACT_ATOMS: atom_id res chain seq x y z
N MET A 1 2.15 21.81 -29.66
CA MET A 1 2.88 20.81 -30.46
C MET A 1 4.08 20.37 -29.64
N ILE A 2 4.36 19.09 -29.52
CA ILE A 2 5.46 18.54 -28.68
C ILE A 2 6.81 18.55 -29.40
N PHE A 3 7.05 19.46 -30.30
CA PHE A 3 8.33 19.56 -31.01
C PHE A 3 9.01 20.87 -30.63
N THR A 4 10.32 20.83 -30.41
CA THR A 4 11.16 21.98 -30.18
C THR A 4 12.32 22.02 -31.19
N GLU A 5 12.63 23.22 -31.69
CA GLU A 5 13.79 23.41 -32.57
C GLU A 5 15.12 23.44 -31.79
N LYS A 6 15.04 23.83 -30.50
CA LYS A 6 16.21 23.84 -29.61
C LYS A 6 16.22 22.55 -28.79
N PRO A 7 17.27 21.72 -28.88
CA PRO A 7 17.40 20.53 -28.05
C PRO A 7 17.24 20.87 -26.56
N LYS A 8 16.40 20.09 -25.85
CA LYS A 8 16.18 20.23 -24.42
C LYS A 8 16.27 18.85 -23.75
N LYS A 9 17.11 18.73 -22.72
CA LYS A 9 17.15 17.55 -21.86
C LYS A 9 16.02 17.63 -20.83
N ILE A 10 15.35 16.52 -20.60
CA ILE A 10 14.36 16.30 -19.56
C ILE A 10 15.03 15.50 -18.45
N ARG A 11 14.97 16.00 -17.23
CA ARG A 11 15.52 15.34 -16.05
C ARG A 11 14.74 14.06 -15.75
N VAL A 12 15.45 13.03 -15.29
CA VAL A 12 14.84 11.76 -14.90
C VAL A 12 15.13 11.49 -13.43
N MET A 13 14.09 11.27 -12.65
CA MET A 13 14.22 10.57 -11.37
C MET A 13 13.93 9.08 -11.60
N PHE A 14 14.85 8.23 -11.14
CA PHE A 14 14.80 6.79 -11.35
C PHE A 14 14.15 6.10 -10.15
N THR A 15 13.02 5.44 -10.36
CA THR A 15 12.09 5.03 -9.30
C THR A 15 12.04 3.53 -8.96
N PRO A 16 12.75 2.60 -9.64
CA PRO A 16 12.60 1.18 -9.37
C PRO A 16 12.95 0.80 -7.92
N PHE A 17 13.88 1.52 -7.28
CA PHE A 17 14.39 1.23 -5.93
C PHE A 17 13.48 1.70 -4.78
N ARG A 18 12.43 2.43 -5.08
CA ARG A 18 11.41 2.83 -4.11
C ARG A 18 9.98 2.58 -4.61
N ASP A 19 9.49 3.36 -5.60
CA ASP A 19 8.10 3.25 -6.05
C ASP A 19 7.86 1.95 -6.83
N GLY A 20 8.84 1.49 -7.60
CA GLY A 20 8.81 0.18 -8.25
C GLY A 20 8.69 -0.96 -7.24
N LEU A 21 9.50 -0.95 -6.18
CA LEU A 21 9.42 -1.94 -5.10
C LEU A 21 8.10 -1.86 -4.34
N GLN A 22 7.63 -0.64 -4.05
CA GLN A 22 6.35 -0.45 -3.37
C GLN A 22 5.17 -0.96 -4.20
N SER A 23 5.14 -0.63 -5.48
CA SER A 23 4.04 -0.97 -6.38
C SER A 23 4.00 -2.46 -6.72
N SER A 24 5.15 -3.12 -6.82
CA SER A 24 5.23 -4.55 -7.16
C SER A 24 5.17 -5.48 -5.95
N PHE A 25 5.76 -5.08 -4.81
CA PHE A 25 5.97 -5.97 -3.64
C PHE A 25 5.56 -5.35 -2.30
N GLY A 26 4.96 -4.15 -2.30
CA GLY A 26 4.68 -3.42 -1.05
C GLY A 26 5.95 -3.01 -0.29
N GLY A 27 7.09 -2.93 -0.99
CA GLY A 27 8.39 -2.61 -0.42
C GLY A 27 9.12 -3.80 0.25
N LYS A 28 8.54 -4.99 0.24
CA LYS A 28 9.04 -6.21 0.93
C LYS A 28 10.16 -6.90 0.13
N VAL A 29 11.28 -6.21 -0.05
CA VAL A 29 12.45 -6.68 -0.80
C VAL A 29 13.72 -6.39 -0.01
N ARG A 30 14.60 -7.38 0.10
CA ARG A 30 15.90 -7.23 0.78
C ARG A 30 16.79 -6.23 0.05
N LEU A 31 17.54 -5.44 0.80
CA LEU A 31 18.44 -4.46 0.22
C LEU A 31 19.51 -5.13 -0.65
N ALA A 32 20.08 -6.25 -0.20
CA ALA A 32 21.13 -6.96 -0.90
C ALA A 32 20.74 -7.41 -2.32
N ASP A 33 19.43 -7.64 -2.56
CA ASP A 33 18.93 -8.13 -3.85
C ASP A 33 18.84 -7.02 -4.92
N ILE A 34 18.88 -5.74 -4.51
CA ILE A 34 18.70 -4.58 -5.41
C ILE A 34 19.89 -3.60 -5.41
N LEU A 35 20.69 -3.58 -4.34
CA LEU A 35 21.78 -2.60 -4.17
C LEU A 35 22.82 -2.64 -5.30
N PRO A 36 23.26 -3.82 -5.81
CA PRO A 36 24.20 -3.88 -6.93
C PRO A 36 23.66 -3.21 -8.20
N ALA A 37 22.37 -3.35 -8.50
CA ALA A 37 21.74 -2.70 -9.65
C ALA A 37 21.65 -1.18 -9.47
N MET A 38 21.41 -0.70 -8.24
CA MET A 38 21.40 0.73 -7.92
C MET A 38 22.79 1.35 -8.06
N GLU A 39 23.81 0.68 -7.56
CA GLU A 39 25.22 1.10 -7.70
C GLU A 39 25.63 1.18 -9.17
N PHE A 40 25.31 0.17 -9.97
CA PHE A 40 25.57 0.15 -11.42
C PHE A 40 24.84 1.30 -12.13
N ALA A 41 23.57 1.53 -11.82
CA ALA A 41 22.76 2.59 -12.40
C ALA A 41 23.39 3.98 -12.17
N ALA A 42 23.91 4.24 -10.97
CA ALA A 42 24.58 5.50 -10.65
C ALA A 42 25.92 5.67 -11.37
N LYS A 43 26.71 4.60 -11.50
CA LYS A 43 28.08 4.65 -12.03
C LYS A 43 28.13 4.57 -13.56
N GLU A 44 27.30 3.72 -14.16
CA GLU A 44 27.42 3.35 -15.58
C GLU A 44 26.29 3.91 -16.46
N ALA A 45 25.11 4.24 -15.88
CA ALA A 45 23.96 4.77 -16.63
C ALA A 45 23.75 6.29 -16.46
N GLU A 46 24.71 6.98 -15.83
CA GLU A 46 24.69 8.43 -15.58
C GLU A 46 23.44 8.89 -14.81
N ILE A 47 22.80 8.00 -14.05
CA ILE A 47 21.63 8.36 -13.24
C ILE A 47 22.09 9.17 -12.04
N ARG A 48 21.55 10.39 -11.91
CA ARG A 48 21.95 11.36 -10.88
C ARG A 48 20.83 11.71 -9.89
N HIS A 49 19.63 11.12 -10.06
CA HIS A 49 18.51 11.33 -9.17
C HIS A 49 17.74 10.01 -8.99
N PHE A 50 17.68 9.50 -7.76
CA PHE A 50 16.98 8.27 -7.41
C PHE A 50 15.89 8.56 -6.40
N GLU A 51 14.73 7.92 -6.56
CA GLU A 51 13.78 7.74 -5.47
C GLU A 51 14.18 6.48 -4.69
N PHE A 52 14.49 6.62 -3.40
CA PHE A 52 15.09 5.51 -2.62
C PHE A 52 14.41 5.22 -1.29
N GLY A 53 13.59 6.12 -0.75
CA GLY A 53 13.01 6.00 0.58
C GLY A 53 11.65 6.66 0.75
N GLY A 54 11.17 6.63 1.97
CA GLY A 54 9.84 7.10 2.35
C GLY A 54 8.73 6.09 2.05
N GLY A 55 7.55 6.35 2.59
CA GLY A 55 6.39 5.47 2.41
C GLY A 55 6.64 4.03 2.85
N ALA A 56 6.21 3.07 2.02
CA ALA A 56 6.38 1.66 2.33
C ALA A 56 7.86 1.22 2.33
N ARG A 57 8.74 1.88 1.58
CA ARG A 57 10.16 1.51 1.57
C ARG A 57 10.88 1.88 2.88
N TYR A 58 10.36 2.85 3.65
CA TYR A 58 10.83 3.08 5.02
C TYR A 58 10.27 2.02 5.98
N GLN A 59 8.97 1.70 5.89
CA GLN A 59 8.31 0.80 6.84
C GLN A 59 8.59 -0.69 6.58
N ALA A 60 8.59 -1.12 5.32
CA ALA A 60 8.70 -2.54 4.96
C ALA A 60 10.00 -3.21 5.44
N PRO A 61 11.18 -2.57 5.44
CA PRO A 61 12.41 -3.16 5.97
C PRO A 61 12.23 -3.72 7.38
N PHE A 62 11.83 -2.94 8.36
CA PHE A 62 11.71 -3.42 9.74
C PHE A 62 10.37 -4.13 10.04
N PHE A 63 9.30 -3.87 9.26
CA PHE A 63 8.02 -4.56 9.45
C PHE A 63 8.05 -6.00 8.94
N TYR A 64 8.72 -6.25 7.80
CA TYR A 64 8.54 -7.49 7.03
C TYR A 64 9.82 -8.13 6.51
N VAL A 65 10.95 -7.41 6.51
CA VAL A 65 12.22 -7.92 5.95
C VAL A 65 13.21 -8.24 7.04
N GLY A 66 13.13 -7.56 8.20
CA GLY A 66 14.06 -7.67 9.31
C GLY A 66 15.35 -6.87 9.09
N GLU A 67 15.28 -5.80 8.29
CA GLU A 67 16.39 -4.88 8.02
C GLU A 67 16.13 -3.52 8.68
N ASP A 68 17.19 -2.87 9.18
CA ASP A 68 17.11 -1.49 9.66
C ASP A 68 16.93 -0.52 8.50
N PRO A 69 15.85 0.30 8.47
CA PRO A 69 15.63 1.22 7.36
C PRO A 69 16.68 2.32 7.24
N PHE A 70 17.29 2.75 8.37
CA PHE A 70 18.34 3.76 8.35
C PHE A 70 19.67 3.20 7.83
N GLU A 71 20.03 1.99 8.25
CA GLU A 71 21.19 1.28 7.67
C GLU A 71 20.99 1.03 6.17
N CYS A 72 19.77 0.67 5.74
CA CYS A 72 19.44 0.56 4.32
C CYS A 72 19.68 1.87 3.57
N MET A 73 19.29 3.01 4.13
CA MET A 73 19.50 4.33 3.52
C MET A 73 21.00 4.66 3.44
N ASP A 74 21.76 4.39 4.49
CA ASP A 74 23.21 4.63 4.52
C ASP A 74 23.95 3.79 3.48
N GLU A 75 23.62 2.51 3.33
CA GLU A 75 24.23 1.64 2.32
C GLU A 75 23.85 2.06 0.89
N MET A 76 22.61 2.50 0.64
CA MET A 76 22.20 3.07 -0.64
C MET A 76 22.99 4.38 -0.95
N ARG A 77 23.13 5.29 0.02
CA ARG A 77 23.92 6.51 -0.12
C ARG A 77 25.38 6.20 -0.45
N LYS A 78 25.95 5.23 0.25
CA LYS A 78 27.34 4.79 0.01
C LYS A 78 27.51 4.19 -1.40
N ALA A 79 26.55 3.39 -1.86
CA ALA A 79 26.59 2.75 -3.18
C ALA A 79 26.56 3.77 -4.33
N VAL A 80 25.71 4.79 -4.25
CA VAL A 80 25.57 5.79 -5.33
C VAL A 80 26.59 6.93 -5.23
N GLY A 81 27.18 7.17 -4.07
CA GLY A 81 28.14 8.25 -3.84
C GLY A 81 27.49 9.59 -3.44
N PRO A 82 28.30 10.60 -3.08
CA PRO A 82 27.81 11.86 -2.49
C PRO A 82 27.15 12.81 -3.51
N ASP A 83 27.49 12.71 -4.79
CA ASP A 83 27.07 13.65 -5.84
C ASP A 83 25.74 13.26 -6.52
N VAL A 84 25.07 12.25 -5.99
CA VAL A 84 23.78 11.74 -6.51
C VAL A 84 22.65 12.21 -5.61
N ASP A 85 21.60 12.76 -6.22
CA ASP A 85 20.38 13.13 -5.50
C ASP A 85 19.61 11.89 -5.07
N LEU A 86 19.33 11.81 -3.77
CA LEU A 86 18.48 10.78 -3.18
C LEU A 86 17.23 11.42 -2.63
N GLN A 87 16.09 11.00 -3.18
CA GLN A 87 14.79 11.56 -2.86
C GLN A 87 13.92 10.56 -2.09
N ILE A 88 13.27 11.06 -1.05
CA ILE A 88 12.20 10.35 -0.35
C ILE A 88 10.84 10.94 -0.70
N LEU A 89 9.79 10.22 -0.30
CA LEU A 89 8.40 10.68 -0.38
C LEU A 89 7.82 10.78 1.03
N THR A 90 7.26 11.95 1.37
CA THR A 90 6.51 12.17 2.61
C THR A 90 5.07 12.58 2.35
N ARG A 91 4.18 12.21 3.30
CA ARG A 91 2.72 12.33 3.19
C ARG A 91 2.21 13.47 4.07
N SER A 92 2.80 14.67 3.92
CA SER A 92 2.41 15.85 4.69
C SER A 92 2.18 15.53 6.18
N VAL A 93 1.00 15.81 6.71
CA VAL A 93 0.65 15.60 8.13
C VAL A 93 0.82 14.15 8.63
N SER A 94 0.97 13.19 7.74
CA SER A 94 1.21 11.79 8.11
C SER A 94 2.68 11.37 8.02
N GLY A 95 3.57 12.20 7.48
CA GLY A 95 4.99 11.85 7.28
C GLY A 95 5.17 10.55 6.51
N VAL A 96 5.86 9.57 7.10
CA VAL A 96 6.01 8.21 6.53
C VAL A 96 4.93 7.23 7.02
N THR A 97 4.01 7.66 7.89
CA THR A 97 2.96 6.83 8.49
C THR A 97 1.63 6.92 7.71
N LEU A 98 0.57 6.31 8.24
CA LEU A 98 -0.79 6.38 7.69
C LEU A 98 -1.74 7.22 8.57
N THR A 99 -1.25 7.72 9.70
CA THR A 99 -2.01 8.53 10.66
C THR A 99 -1.39 9.92 10.78
N THR A 100 -2.18 10.90 11.18
CA THR A 100 -1.68 12.25 11.45
C THR A 100 -0.66 12.22 12.58
N GLN A 101 0.45 12.92 12.39
CA GLN A 101 1.55 13.05 13.34
C GLN A 101 1.61 14.48 13.90
N ARG A 102 2.19 14.64 15.08
CA ARG A 102 2.54 15.96 15.60
C ARG A 102 3.75 16.53 14.88
N LEU A 103 3.89 17.85 14.92
CA LEU A 103 4.99 18.53 14.23
C LEU A 103 6.36 18.08 14.73
N ASP A 104 6.52 17.84 16.05
CA ASP A 104 7.78 17.35 16.65
C ASP A 104 8.22 15.98 16.09
N ALA A 105 7.28 15.10 15.80
CA ALA A 105 7.57 13.82 15.14
C ALA A 105 7.99 14.01 13.68
N LEU A 106 7.40 14.97 12.96
CA LEU A 106 7.78 15.32 11.60
C LEU A 106 9.15 16.02 11.55
N ASP A 107 9.47 16.88 12.53
CA ASP A 107 10.79 17.50 12.69
C ASP A 107 11.87 16.41 12.90
N LEU A 108 11.62 15.45 13.79
CA LEU A 108 12.53 14.32 14.00
C LEU A 108 12.67 13.47 12.73
N GLN A 109 11.56 13.18 12.03
CA GLN A 109 11.58 12.49 10.75
C GLN A 109 12.51 13.18 9.75
N ALA A 110 12.29 14.47 9.49
CA ALA A 110 13.07 15.23 8.51
C ALA A 110 14.57 15.24 8.86
N LYS A 111 14.89 15.43 10.15
CA LYS A 111 16.28 15.38 10.67
C LYS A 111 16.92 14.01 10.41
N LEU A 112 16.23 12.92 10.70
CA LEU A 112 16.75 11.58 10.49
C LEU A 112 16.93 11.26 9.00
N MET A 113 15.95 11.60 8.17
CA MET A 113 16.04 11.37 6.72
C MET A 113 17.25 12.11 6.11
N ALA A 114 17.47 13.39 6.49
CA ALA A 114 18.64 14.14 6.07
C ALA A 114 19.96 13.53 6.56
N ARG A 115 20.00 13.10 7.83
CA ARG A 115 21.18 12.43 8.44
C ARG A 115 21.59 11.18 7.67
N HIS A 116 20.60 10.39 7.22
CA HIS A 116 20.80 9.14 6.49
C HIS A 116 20.80 9.33 4.96
N GLY A 117 21.25 10.48 4.50
CA GLY A 117 21.66 10.73 3.12
C GLY A 117 20.59 11.22 2.16
N THR A 118 19.38 11.55 2.63
CA THR A 118 18.38 12.18 1.79
C THR A 118 18.78 13.60 1.39
N THR A 119 18.68 13.94 0.10
CA THR A 119 18.92 15.29 -0.41
C THR A 119 17.65 16.03 -0.81
N TRP A 120 16.60 15.28 -1.19
CA TRP A 120 15.30 15.81 -1.61
C TRP A 120 14.16 15.15 -0.85
N ASP A 121 13.17 15.92 -0.43
CA ASP A 121 11.91 15.38 0.10
C ASP A 121 10.74 15.84 -0.79
N ARG A 122 10.02 14.86 -1.32
CA ARG A 122 8.78 15.03 -2.08
C ARG A 122 7.60 15.02 -1.13
N ASN A 123 7.17 16.21 -0.71
CA ASN A 123 6.06 16.41 0.21
C ASN A 123 4.73 16.53 -0.54
N PHE A 124 3.77 15.65 -0.28
CA PHE A 124 2.42 15.73 -0.83
C PHE A 124 1.36 15.66 0.26
N ASP A 125 0.24 16.32 0.03
CA ASP A 125 -0.96 16.23 0.86
C ASP A 125 -2.11 15.60 0.06
N PHE A 126 -2.73 14.55 0.58
CA PHE A 126 -3.80 13.85 -0.16
C PHE A 126 -5.11 14.65 -0.21
N MET A 127 -5.31 15.60 0.70
CA MET A 127 -6.39 16.60 0.65
C MET A 127 -6.07 17.74 -0.31
N ASN A 128 -4.81 17.91 -0.74
CA ASN A 128 -4.28 19.12 -1.36
C ASN A 128 -4.50 20.36 -0.48
N ASP A 129 -4.49 20.17 0.85
CA ASP A 129 -4.65 21.26 1.81
C ASP A 129 -3.36 22.09 1.86
N VAL A 130 -3.49 23.39 1.53
CA VAL A 130 -2.36 24.32 1.46
C VAL A 130 -1.72 24.52 2.82
N ASP A 131 -2.52 24.63 3.89
CA ASP A 131 -2.00 24.85 5.25
C ASP A 131 -1.15 23.65 5.70
N ASN A 132 -1.58 22.45 5.37
CA ASN A 132 -0.81 21.23 5.62
C ASN A 132 0.52 21.24 4.86
N LEU A 133 0.50 21.49 3.55
CA LEU A 133 1.72 21.51 2.72
C LEU A 133 2.74 22.55 3.20
N VAL A 134 2.26 23.73 3.61
CA VAL A 134 3.12 24.82 4.11
C VAL A 134 3.77 24.43 5.44
N LYS A 135 2.98 23.94 6.40
CA LYS A 135 3.47 23.58 7.73
C LYS A 135 4.45 22.42 7.69
N THR A 136 4.17 21.41 6.88
CA THR A 136 5.02 20.20 6.78
C THR A 136 6.22 20.39 5.84
N GLY A 137 6.23 21.44 5.02
CA GLY A 137 7.41 21.83 4.25
C GLY A 137 8.53 22.44 5.10
N LYS A 138 8.18 23.09 6.21
CA LYS A 138 9.17 23.74 7.08
C LYS A 138 10.19 22.76 7.69
N PRO A 139 9.83 21.64 8.30
CA PRO A 139 10.78 20.63 8.78
C PRO A 139 11.78 20.16 7.72
N ILE A 140 11.31 20.01 6.48
CA ILE A 140 12.15 19.57 5.35
C ILE A 140 13.26 20.60 5.06
N VAL A 141 12.85 21.87 4.95
CA VAL A 141 13.78 22.98 4.71
C VAL A 141 14.74 23.16 5.88
N ASP A 142 14.24 23.12 7.12
CA ASP A 142 15.05 23.27 8.33
C ASP A 142 16.07 22.13 8.50
N ALA A 143 15.77 20.92 7.99
CA ALA A 143 16.70 19.80 7.95
C ALA A 143 17.77 19.90 6.85
N GLY A 144 17.69 20.92 5.98
CA GLY A 144 18.64 21.16 4.90
C GLY A 144 18.41 20.35 3.64
N MET A 145 17.26 19.74 3.48
CA MET A 145 16.85 19.04 2.26
C MET A 145 16.19 19.99 1.26
N HIS A 146 16.31 19.67 -0.02
CA HIS A 146 15.51 20.33 -1.06
C HIS A 146 14.03 19.96 -0.91
N HIS A 147 13.17 20.97 -0.92
CA HIS A 147 11.73 20.80 -0.76
C HIS A 147 11.03 20.74 -2.12
N GLN A 148 10.52 19.56 -2.49
CA GLN A 148 9.64 19.39 -3.63
C GLN A 148 8.18 19.29 -3.17
N VAL A 149 7.41 20.33 -3.42
CA VAL A 149 5.97 20.36 -3.13
C VAL A 149 5.19 19.65 -4.23
N CYS A 150 4.28 18.77 -3.85
CA CYS A 150 3.36 18.15 -4.80
C CYS A 150 1.99 18.81 -4.79
N VAL A 151 1.44 19.01 -5.99
CA VAL A 151 0.00 19.03 -6.17
C VAL A 151 -0.44 17.64 -6.63
N ALA A 152 -1.34 17.02 -5.87
CA ALA A 152 -1.77 15.66 -6.14
C ALA A 152 -2.93 15.66 -7.15
N LEU A 153 -2.72 15.00 -8.30
CA LEU A 153 -3.66 14.92 -9.41
C LEU A 153 -4.48 13.63 -9.35
N MET A 154 -5.70 13.68 -9.88
CA MET A 154 -6.57 12.52 -10.04
C MET A 154 -7.65 12.80 -11.09
N GLY A 155 -7.96 11.82 -11.92
CA GLY A 155 -9.20 11.80 -12.70
C GLY A 155 -10.37 11.43 -11.79
N LEU A 156 -11.43 12.25 -11.78
CA LEU A 156 -12.62 11.95 -10.98
C LEU A 156 -13.43 10.79 -11.59
N PRO A 157 -13.91 9.84 -10.78
CA PRO A 157 -14.80 8.77 -11.25
C PRO A 157 -16.27 9.23 -11.40
N PHE A 158 -16.51 10.52 -11.30
CA PHE A 158 -17.81 11.19 -11.52
C PHE A 158 -17.61 12.57 -12.12
N LYS A 159 -18.66 13.18 -12.63
CA LYS A 159 -18.58 14.50 -13.27
C LYS A 159 -18.57 15.62 -12.23
N ASP A 160 -17.50 16.40 -12.20
CA ASP A 160 -17.36 17.67 -11.48
C ASP A 160 -16.38 18.54 -12.26
N GLU A 161 -16.63 19.85 -12.28
CA GLU A 161 -15.82 20.85 -13.03
C GLU A 161 -15.14 21.86 -12.10
N THR A 162 -15.27 21.68 -10.78
CA THR A 162 -14.76 22.65 -9.79
C THR A 162 -13.45 22.18 -9.15
N VAL A 163 -13.25 20.86 -9.03
CA VAL A 163 -12.05 20.25 -8.44
C VAL A 163 -11.38 19.31 -9.43
N HIS A 164 -10.13 18.97 -9.19
CA HIS A 164 -9.30 18.13 -10.05
C HIS A 164 -9.18 18.63 -11.49
N THR A 165 -9.24 19.94 -11.66
CA THR A 165 -9.02 20.67 -12.92
C THR A 165 -7.65 21.33 -12.93
N ALA A 166 -7.15 21.72 -14.11
CA ALA A 166 -5.88 22.45 -14.20
C ALA A 166 -5.89 23.76 -13.37
N GLU A 167 -7.00 24.50 -13.40
CA GLU A 167 -7.15 25.72 -12.60
C GLU A 167 -7.11 25.44 -11.10
N PHE A 168 -7.78 24.40 -10.65
CA PHE A 168 -7.75 23.97 -9.25
C PHE A 168 -6.31 23.70 -8.79
N TYR A 169 -5.54 22.94 -9.54
CA TYR A 169 -4.15 22.60 -9.21
C TYR A 169 -3.21 23.81 -9.23
N ILE A 170 -3.36 24.69 -10.23
CA ILE A 170 -2.57 25.92 -10.33
C ILE A 170 -2.83 26.83 -9.13
N ASN A 171 -4.09 26.94 -8.70
CA ASN A 171 -4.46 27.76 -7.54
C ASN A 171 -3.91 27.23 -6.22
N ILE A 172 -3.78 25.91 -6.05
CA ILE A 172 -3.12 25.31 -4.88
C ILE A 172 -1.66 25.75 -4.83
N ILE A 173 -0.90 25.51 -5.89
CA ILE A 173 0.52 25.88 -5.94
C ILE A 173 0.73 27.37 -5.80
N LYS A 174 -0.13 28.20 -6.41
CA LYS A 174 -0.08 29.64 -6.21
C LYS A 174 -0.19 30.03 -4.73
N LYS A 175 -1.15 29.46 -3.99
CA LYS A 175 -1.30 29.69 -2.55
C LYS A 175 -0.10 29.22 -1.73
N VAL A 176 0.50 28.08 -2.11
CA VAL A 176 1.74 27.60 -1.46
C VAL A 176 2.87 28.60 -1.68
N LEU A 177 3.08 29.09 -2.90
CA LEU A 177 4.09 30.12 -3.20
C LEU A 177 3.82 31.43 -2.46
N ASP A 178 2.56 31.86 -2.42
CA ASP A 178 2.12 33.10 -1.73
C ASP A 178 2.34 33.01 -0.20
N SER A 179 2.43 31.81 0.39
CA SER A 179 2.72 31.60 1.83
C SER A 179 4.17 31.93 2.20
N GLY A 180 5.08 31.96 1.23
CA GLY A 180 6.51 32.21 1.44
C GLY A 180 7.30 30.99 1.94
N VAL A 181 6.72 29.79 2.01
CA VAL A 181 7.50 28.57 2.27
C VAL A 181 8.49 28.34 1.13
N HIS A 182 9.70 27.95 1.46
CA HIS A 182 10.73 27.68 0.45
C HIS A 182 10.36 26.46 -0.40
N VAL A 183 10.47 26.60 -1.73
CA VAL A 183 10.16 25.56 -2.71
C VAL A 183 11.24 25.50 -3.78
N ASP A 184 11.97 24.38 -3.85
CA ASP A 184 12.97 24.12 -4.90
C ASP A 184 12.34 23.52 -6.15
N SER A 185 11.25 22.77 -5.99
CA SER A 185 10.56 22.09 -7.09
C SER A 185 9.07 21.93 -6.81
N VAL A 186 8.28 21.90 -7.86
CA VAL A 186 6.85 21.55 -7.83
C VAL A 186 6.64 20.26 -8.62
N CYS A 187 5.96 19.27 -8.04
CA CYS A 187 5.60 18.04 -8.72
C CYS A 187 4.10 17.93 -8.96
N MET A 188 3.73 17.73 -10.20
CA MET A 188 2.39 17.30 -10.62
C MET A 188 2.32 15.77 -10.41
N LYS A 189 1.70 15.32 -9.29
CA LYS A 189 1.75 13.93 -8.86
C LYS A 189 0.42 13.20 -9.09
N ASP A 190 0.35 12.31 -10.08
CA ASP A 190 -0.78 11.40 -10.29
C ASP A 190 -0.39 9.96 -9.88
N ALA A 191 -0.72 9.59 -8.66
CA ALA A 191 -0.45 8.25 -8.16
C ALA A 191 -1.41 7.18 -8.71
N SER A 192 -2.56 7.58 -9.22
CA SER A 192 -3.56 6.68 -9.82
C SER A 192 -3.36 6.45 -11.31
N GLY A 193 -2.66 7.35 -11.99
CA GLY A 193 -2.49 7.31 -13.45
C GLY A 193 -3.79 7.57 -14.22
N THR A 194 -4.71 8.36 -13.64
CA THR A 194 -6.07 8.56 -14.17
C THR A 194 -6.31 9.95 -14.73
N THR A 195 -5.39 10.90 -14.53
CA THR A 195 -5.47 12.24 -15.10
C THR A 195 -5.27 12.19 -16.61
N ASP A 196 -6.09 12.90 -17.35
CA ASP A 196 -6.02 12.94 -18.81
C ASP A 196 -4.87 13.85 -19.32
N PRO A 197 -4.38 13.63 -20.56
CA PRO A 197 -3.27 14.39 -21.13
C PRO A 197 -3.55 15.92 -21.25
N LYS A 198 -4.82 16.32 -21.48
CA LYS A 198 -5.18 17.75 -21.58
C LYS A 198 -4.98 18.43 -20.23
N THR A 199 -5.48 17.84 -19.16
CA THR A 199 -5.31 18.35 -17.79
C THR A 199 -3.83 18.42 -17.41
N CYS A 200 -3.01 17.41 -17.75
CA CYS A 200 -1.56 17.45 -17.56
C CYS A 200 -0.90 18.62 -18.30
N TYR A 201 -1.24 18.83 -19.59
CA TYR A 201 -0.71 19.92 -20.40
C TYR A 201 -1.09 21.29 -19.85
N GLU A 202 -2.37 21.50 -19.56
CA GLU A 202 -2.90 22.80 -19.09
C GLU A 202 -2.34 23.15 -17.71
N THR A 203 -2.23 22.16 -16.82
CA THR A 203 -1.62 22.34 -15.49
C THR A 203 -0.14 22.71 -15.61
N ALA A 204 0.65 21.95 -16.37
CA ALA A 204 2.06 22.25 -16.58
C ALA A 204 2.27 23.65 -17.17
N LYS A 205 1.53 23.97 -18.21
CA LYS A 205 1.59 25.29 -18.86
C LYS A 205 1.19 26.44 -17.94
N GLY A 206 0.20 26.21 -17.08
CA GLY A 206 -0.23 27.20 -16.10
C GLY A 206 0.79 27.39 -14.98
N LEU A 207 1.33 26.31 -14.45
CA LEU A 207 2.37 26.34 -13.41
C LEU A 207 3.64 27.03 -13.91
N LYS A 208 4.12 26.74 -15.13
CA LYS A 208 5.30 27.44 -15.71
C LYS A 208 5.15 28.94 -15.84
N LYS A 209 3.94 29.48 -15.81
CA LYS A 209 3.71 30.93 -15.83
C LYS A 209 3.85 31.60 -14.47
N ILE A 210 3.63 30.85 -13.39
CA ILE A 210 3.63 31.37 -12.02
C ILE A 210 4.88 30.98 -11.23
N LEU A 211 5.55 29.90 -11.64
CA LEU A 211 6.77 29.42 -10.97
C LEU A 211 7.95 30.36 -11.25
N PRO A 212 8.77 30.69 -10.22
CA PRO A 212 10.07 31.31 -10.41
C PRO A 212 10.93 30.48 -11.37
N PRO A 213 11.82 31.12 -12.17
CA PRO A 213 12.65 30.41 -13.17
C PRO A 213 13.53 29.31 -12.61
N GLU A 214 13.97 29.43 -11.34
CA GLU A 214 14.80 28.48 -10.61
C GLU A 214 14.02 27.26 -10.12
N VAL A 215 12.71 27.36 -9.95
CA VAL A 215 11.86 26.25 -9.46
C VAL A 215 11.61 25.25 -10.58
N ILE A 216 12.01 24.01 -10.32
CA ILE A 216 11.90 22.91 -11.28
C ILE A 216 10.46 22.39 -11.30
N LEU A 217 9.85 22.29 -12.48
CA LEU A 217 8.56 21.65 -12.64
C LEU A 217 8.73 20.16 -12.98
N TRP A 218 8.22 19.31 -12.10
CA TRP A 218 8.30 17.86 -12.19
C TRP A 218 6.93 17.23 -12.49
N GLN A 219 6.92 16.08 -13.14
CA GLN A 219 5.69 15.28 -13.30
C GLN A 219 5.96 13.83 -12.90
N HIS A 220 5.03 13.28 -12.13
CA HIS A 220 4.98 11.88 -11.71
C HIS A 220 3.63 11.30 -12.09
N THR A 221 3.61 10.15 -12.76
CA THR A 221 2.37 9.41 -13.01
C THR A 221 2.64 7.91 -13.14
N HIS A 222 1.70 7.10 -12.66
CA HIS A 222 1.74 5.65 -12.83
C HIS A 222 1.12 5.26 -14.17
N ASP A 223 1.55 4.12 -14.72
CA ASP A 223 1.06 3.60 -16.00
C ASP A 223 -0.15 2.66 -15.84
N THR A 224 -0.86 2.80 -14.73
CA THR A 224 -1.94 1.91 -14.31
C THR A 224 -3.06 1.81 -15.35
N ALA A 225 -3.36 2.93 -16.02
CA ALA A 225 -4.36 3.00 -17.12
C ALA A 225 -3.73 2.96 -18.53
N SER A 226 -2.43 2.66 -18.68
CA SER A 226 -1.67 2.74 -19.94
C SER A 226 -1.64 4.15 -20.55
N MET A 227 -1.71 5.20 -19.74
CA MET A 227 -1.73 6.59 -20.24
C MET A 227 -0.48 7.40 -19.87
N ALA A 228 0.42 6.85 -19.07
CA ALA A 228 1.51 7.62 -18.48
C ALA A 228 2.44 8.24 -19.51
N VAL A 229 2.83 7.53 -20.58
CA VAL A 229 3.67 8.08 -21.64
C VAL A 229 2.97 9.26 -22.33
N SER A 230 1.67 9.15 -22.63
CA SER A 230 0.90 10.24 -23.25
C SER A 230 0.75 11.46 -22.31
N CYS A 231 0.60 11.22 -21.01
CA CYS A 231 0.54 12.28 -20.01
C CYS A 231 1.91 12.98 -19.83
N TYR A 232 3.02 12.23 -19.83
CA TYR A 232 4.36 12.82 -19.83
C TYR A 232 4.64 13.64 -21.09
N MET A 233 4.26 13.14 -22.27
CA MET A 233 4.38 13.88 -23.51
C MET A 233 3.59 15.21 -23.45
N ALA A 234 2.38 15.18 -22.88
CA ALA A 234 1.56 16.36 -22.69
C ALA A 234 2.19 17.36 -21.68
N GLY A 235 2.68 16.87 -20.55
CA GLY A 235 3.36 17.68 -19.56
C GLY A 235 4.64 18.34 -20.08
N ILE A 236 5.48 17.60 -20.79
CA ILE A 236 6.69 18.12 -21.44
C ILE A 236 6.33 19.21 -22.47
N ALA A 237 5.26 18.99 -23.25
CA ALA A 237 4.74 20.04 -24.14
C ALA A 237 4.23 21.28 -23.39
N GLY A 238 3.75 21.12 -22.15
CA GLY A 238 3.33 22.17 -21.23
C GLY A 238 4.49 22.88 -20.54
N GLY A 239 5.70 22.32 -20.55
CA GLY A 239 6.90 22.93 -19.99
C GLY A 239 7.51 22.21 -18.79
N VAL A 240 7.13 20.97 -18.50
CA VAL A 240 7.75 20.11 -17.47
C VAL A 240 9.25 19.98 -17.74
N ASP A 241 10.06 20.04 -16.68
CA ASP A 241 11.52 19.98 -16.71
C ASP A 241 12.05 18.58 -16.32
N GLY A 242 11.30 17.80 -15.57
CA GLY A 242 11.67 16.47 -15.10
C GLY A 242 10.50 15.51 -14.98
N ILE A 243 10.75 14.23 -15.15
CA ILE A 243 9.76 13.15 -15.06
C ILE A 243 10.32 11.95 -14.29
N ASP A 244 9.42 11.12 -13.78
CA ASP A 244 9.76 9.88 -13.08
C ASP A 244 9.67 8.71 -14.04
N LEU A 245 10.73 7.91 -14.09
CA LEU A 245 10.78 6.71 -14.94
C LEU A 245 11.33 5.51 -14.16
N SER A 246 10.97 4.34 -14.61
CA SER A 246 11.41 3.08 -14.04
C SER A 246 12.06 2.17 -15.09
N VAL A 247 12.43 0.97 -14.69
CA VAL A 247 12.95 -0.08 -15.59
C VAL A 247 12.35 -1.44 -15.19
N ARG A 248 12.14 -2.30 -16.16
CA ARG A 248 11.71 -3.68 -15.90
C ARG A 248 12.71 -4.38 -14.97
N PRO A 249 12.25 -5.34 -14.13
CA PRO A 249 10.90 -5.89 -14.10
C PRO A 249 9.85 -5.01 -13.38
N MET A 250 10.25 -3.86 -12.86
CA MET A 250 9.39 -2.94 -12.09
C MET A 250 9.10 -1.66 -12.87
N ALA A 251 8.59 -1.77 -14.10
CA ALA A 251 8.16 -0.65 -14.91
C ALA A 251 6.84 -0.94 -15.61
N SER A 252 6.08 0.11 -15.94
CA SER A 252 4.73 0.05 -16.50
C SER A 252 3.73 -0.69 -15.59
N GLY A 253 2.52 -0.98 -16.05
CA GLY A 253 1.48 -1.52 -15.18
C GLY A 253 1.24 -0.59 -13.99
N THR A 254 1.43 -1.07 -12.77
CA THR A 254 1.22 -0.25 -11.55
C THR A 254 2.37 0.69 -11.22
N VAL A 255 3.43 0.73 -12.02
CA VAL A 255 4.63 1.57 -11.82
C VAL A 255 4.70 2.67 -12.89
N GLN A 256 5.74 3.50 -12.85
CA GLN A 256 6.03 4.49 -13.89
C GLN A 256 6.48 3.80 -15.19
N PRO A 257 6.37 4.49 -16.35
CA PRO A 257 6.84 3.95 -17.63
C PRO A 257 8.32 3.55 -17.62
N ASP A 258 8.64 2.55 -18.42
CA ASP A 258 10.02 2.17 -18.69
C ASP A 258 10.76 3.30 -19.42
N VAL A 259 12.01 3.56 -19.03
CA VAL A 259 12.90 4.54 -19.65
C VAL A 259 12.95 4.40 -21.17
N ARG A 260 13.03 3.16 -21.66
CA ARG A 260 13.13 2.87 -23.11
C ARG A 260 11.88 3.29 -23.88
N SER A 261 10.70 3.12 -23.27
CA SER A 261 9.42 3.55 -23.86
C SER A 261 9.37 5.07 -23.99
N MET A 262 9.77 5.80 -22.95
CA MET A 262 9.77 7.26 -22.98
C MET A 262 10.86 7.82 -23.89
N TRP A 263 12.07 7.24 -23.87
CA TRP A 263 13.13 7.58 -24.82
C TRP A 263 12.64 7.45 -26.27
N HIS A 264 11.96 6.34 -26.59
CA HIS A 264 11.45 6.11 -27.96
C HIS A 264 10.34 7.11 -28.30
N ALA A 265 9.44 7.43 -27.38
CA ALA A 265 8.39 8.41 -27.60
C ALA A 265 8.91 9.83 -27.85
N LEU A 266 10.09 10.18 -27.32
CA LEU A 266 10.73 11.48 -27.52
C LEU A 266 11.53 11.59 -28.83
N LYS A 267 11.70 10.49 -29.60
CA LYS A 267 12.45 10.53 -30.86
C LYS A 267 11.88 11.54 -31.85
N GLY A 268 12.76 12.41 -32.38
CA GLY A 268 12.37 13.41 -33.37
C GLY A 268 11.61 14.61 -32.83
N THR A 269 11.39 14.72 -31.51
CA THR A 269 10.69 15.87 -30.88
C THR A 269 11.64 17.02 -30.54
N GLY A 270 12.96 16.78 -30.51
CA GLY A 270 13.96 17.72 -29.99
C GLY A 270 14.18 17.61 -28.46
N PHE A 271 13.34 16.84 -27.76
CA PHE A 271 13.58 16.50 -26.35
C PHE A 271 14.37 15.21 -26.23
N SER A 272 15.16 15.07 -25.16
CA SER A 272 15.89 13.85 -24.81
C SER A 272 15.93 13.69 -23.29
N LEU A 273 16.14 12.46 -22.82
CA LEU A 273 16.39 12.20 -21.39
C LEU A 273 17.83 12.55 -21.02
N ASP A 274 18.07 12.88 -19.76
CA ASP A 274 19.40 13.22 -19.21
C ASP A 274 20.18 12.03 -18.65
N ILE A 275 19.76 10.80 -18.98
CA ILE A 275 20.37 9.53 -18.58
C ILE A 275 20.82 8.70 -19.76
N ASP A 276 21.73 7.75 -19.56
CA ASP A 276 22.11 6.79 -20.60
C ASP A 276 21.12 5.61 -20.65
N HIS A 277 20.15 5.72 -21.54
CA HIS A 277 19.13 4.69 -21.75
C HIS A 277 19.67 3.37 -22.32
N THR A 278 20.91 3.35 -22.87
CA THR A 278 21.51 2.13 -23.44
C THR A 278 21.91 1.11 -22.38
N LYS A 279 21.99 1.54 -21.12
CA LYS A 279 22.34 0.70 -19.96
C LYS A 279 21.14 0.04 -19.29
N MET A 280 19.91 0.29 -19.75
CA MET A 280 18.71 -0.22 -19.10
C MET A 280 18.61 -1.74 -19.14
N ASP A 281 19.08 -2.39 -20.19
CA ASP A 281 19.06 -3.87 -20.31
C ASP A 281 19.98 -4.53 -19.28
N GLU A 282 21.13 -3.91 -19.00
CA GLU A 282 22.08 -4.38 -17.97
C GLU A 282 21.46 -4.26 -16.58
N ILE A 283 20.82 -3.10 -16.26
CA ILE A 283 20.12 -2.87 -15.00
C ILE A 283 18.95 -3.86 -14.84
N GLU A 284 18.15 -4.08 -15.89
CA GLU A 284 17.06 -5.05 -15.88
C GLU A 284 17.55 -6.47 -15.56
N ASN A 285 18.66 -6.90 -16.20
CA ASN A 285 19.24 -8.21 -15.94
C ASN A 285 19.70 -8.35 -14.49
N MET A 286 20.38 -7.34 -13.94
CA MET A 286 20.83 -7.34 -12.53
C MET A 286 19.65 -7.41 -11.56
N LEU A 287 18.56 -6.68 -11.83
CA LEU A 287 17.34 -6.74 -11.02
C LEU A 287 16.64 -8.12 -11.15
N ASN A 288 16.57 -8.69 -12.34
CA ASN A 288 16.01 -10.02 -12.55
C ASN A 288 16.81 -11.10 -11.81
N ASP A 289 18.13 -11.01 -11.83
CA ASP A 289 19.02 -11.95 -11.14
C ASP A 289 18.88 -11.81 -9.62
N GLY A 290 18.97 -10.58 -9.08
CA GLY A 290 18.83 -10.33 -7.64
C GLY A 290 17.44 -10.67 -7.11
N MET A 291 16.42 -10.52 -7.94
CA MET A 291 15.02 -10.76 -7.57
C MET A 291 14.46 -12.09 -8.13
N ALA A 292 15.30 -13.04 -8.52
CA ALA A 292 14.89 -14.30 -9.15
C ALA A 292 13.94 -15.15 -8.27
N GLU A 293 14.06 -15.04 -6.93
CA GLU A 293 13.22 -15.76 -5.97
C GLU A 293 11.85 -15.12 -5.72
N TYR A 294 11.66 -13.83 -6.13
CA TYR A 294 10.42 -13.09 -5.85
C TYR A 294 9.29 -13.46 -6.82
N ASP A 295 8.07 -13.52 -6.28
CA ASP A 295 6.85 -13.78 -7.06
C ASP A 295 6.25 -12.47 -7.56
N PHE A 296 6.40 -12.20 -8.85
CA PHE A 296 5.78 -11.04 -9.51
C PHE A 296 4.31 -11.31 -9.76
N ASN A 297 3.44 -10.68 -8.98
CA ASN A 297 2.00 -10.79 -9.20
C ASN A 297 1.62 -10.14 -10.55
N PRO A 298 0.95 -10.87 -11.48
CA PRO A 298 0.53 -10.33 -12.78
C PRO A 298 -0.30 -9.04 -12.68
N VAL A 299 -1.07 -8.86 -11.60
CA VAL A 299 -1.86 -7.63 -11.37
C VAL A 299 -0.97 -6.40 -11.25
N THR A 300 0.26 -6.53 -10.75
CA THR A 300 1.19 -5.41 -10.59
C THR A 300 1.98 -5.08 -11.86
N THR A 301 2.06 -6.02 -12.78
CA THR A 301 2.80 -5.86 -14.06
C THR A 301 1.91 -5.58 -15.25
N THR A 302 0.59 -5.50 -15.05
CA THR A 302 -0.41 -5.31 -16.10
C THR A 302 -1.20 -4.03 -15.84
N ALA A 303 -1.40 -3.22 -16.87
CA ALA A 303 -2.28 -2.06 -16.80
C ALA A 303 -3.75 -2.50 -16.81
N ASP A 304 -4.59 -1.75 -16.10
CA ASP A 304 -6.05 -1.95 -16.08
C ASP A 304 -6.77 -0.62 -16.33
N ALA A 305 -7.25 -0.45 -17.56
CA ALA A 305 -7.93 0.78 -17.96
C ALA A 305 -9.21 1.08 -17.15
N ARG A 306 -9.77 0.09 -16.42
CA ARG A 306 -10.92 0.30 -15.54
C ARG A 306 -10.59 1.24 -14.38
N VAL A 307 -9.29 1.40 -14.03
CA VAL A 307 -8.85 2.32 -12.96
C VAL A 307 -9.32 3.76 -13.17
N VAL A 308 -9.61 4.16 -14.40
CA VAL A 308 -10.24 5.47 -14.71
C VAL A 308 -11.59 5.63 -14.00
N GLY A 309 -12.33 4.56 -13.79
CA GLY A 309 -13.60 4.54 -13.05
C GLY A 309 -13.47 4.32 -11.54
N PHE A 310 -12.30 3.87 -11.07
CA PHE A 310 -11.97 3.70 -9.65
C PHE A 310 -10.52 4.13 -9.39
N PRO A 311 -10.24 5.42 -9.26
CA PRO A 311 -8.87 5.93 -9.20
C PRO A 311 -8.12 5.36 -7.99
N MET A 312 -7.43 4.23 -8.21
CA MET A 312 -6.62 3.52 -7.22
C MET A 312 -5.14 3.71 -7.57
N PRO A 313 -4.28 4.10 -6.62
CA PRO A 313 -2.85 4.21 -6.87
C PRO A 313 -2.24 2.88 -7.29
N GLY A 314 -1.35 2.91 -8.26
CA GLY A 314 -0.60 1.74 -8.68
C GLY A 314 0.07 1.03 -7.50
N GLY A 315 0.71 1.79 -6.61
CA GLY A 315 1.35 1.28 -5.39
C GLY A 315 0.41 0.64 -4.34
N ALA A 316 -0.91 0.72 -4.52
CA ALA A 316 -1.89 0.13 -3.60
C ALA A 316 -2.63 -1.09 -4.19
N ILE A 317 -2.74 -1.21 -5.51
CA ILE A 317 -3.50 -2.29 -6.17
C ILE A 317 -2.96 -3.67 -5.78
N GLY A 318 -1.66 -3.90 -5.99
CA GLY A 318 -1.05 -5.19 -5.70
C GLY A 318 -1.22 -5.63 -4.23
N PRO A 319 -0.83 -4.80 -3.25
CA PRO A 319 -1.05 -5.07 -1.83
C PRO A 319 -2.51 -5.37 -1.48
N ASN A 320 -3.48 -4.60 -2.01
CA ASN A 320 -4.90 -4.79 -1.72
C ASN A 320 -5.45 -6.10 -2.29
N VAL A 321 -5.09 -6.44 -3.53
CA VAL A 321 -5.46 -7.73 -4.16
C VAL A 321 -4.86 -8.90 -3.39
N HIS A 322 -3.59 -8.78 -2.96
CA HIS A 322 -2.94 -9.79 -2.15
C HIS A 322 -3.67 -10.01 -0.81
N MET A 323 -4.01 -8.94 -0.10
CA MET A 323 -4.76 -9.02 1.15
C MET A 323 -6.14 -9.66 0.96
N MET A 324 -6.88 -9.33 -0.12
CA MET A 324 -8.17 -9.97 -0.41
C MET A 324 -8.03 -11.47 -0.73
N LYS A 325 -6.95 -11.84 -1.42
CA LYS A 325 -6.64 -13.25 -1.71
C LYS A 325 -6.33 -14.02 -0.43
N GLU A 326 -5.51 -13.45 0.46
CA GLU A 326 -5.20 -14.05 1.77
C GLU A 326 -6.46 -14.17 2.65
N ALA A 327 -7.35 -13.18 2.62
CA ALA A 327 -8.61 -13.21 3.34
C ALA A 327 -9.69 -14.11 2.69
N GLY A 328 -9.42 -14.74 1.53
CA GLY A 328 -10.34 -15.65 0.84
C GLY A 328 -11.58 -14.98 0.23
N ILE A 329 -11.50 -13.67 -0.07
CA ILE A 329 -12.63 -12.83 -0.53
C ILE A 329 -12.34 -12.11 -1.85
N LEU A 330 -11.45 -12.66 -2.66
CA LEU A 330 -11.06 -12.05 -3.94
C LEU A 330 -12.23 -11.99 -4.96
N ASP A 331 -13.21 -12.86 -4.83
CA ASP A 331 -14.45 -12.85 -5.62
C ASP A 331 -15.28 -11.56 -5.45
N ARG A 332 -15.13 -10.86 -4.30
CA ARG A 332 -15.79 -9.58 -4.03
C ARG A 332 -15.04 -8.37 -4.59
N TYR A 333 -13.91 -8.57 -5.27
CA TYR A 333 -13.07 -7.48 -5.79
C TYR A 333 -13.84 -6.51 -6.70
N SER A 334 -14.64 -7.05 -7.66
CA SER A 334 -15.43 -6.22 -8.57
C SER A 334 -16.49 -5.38 -7.85
N ASP A 335 -17.07 -5.88 -6.76
CA ASP A 335 -18.04 -5.15 -5.96
C ASP A 335 -17.38 -3.97 -5.24
N VAL A 336 -16.18 -4.18 -4.69
CA VAL A 336 -15.39 -3.10 -4.04
C VAL A 336 -15.04 -2.01 -5.05
N LEU A 337 -14.65 -2.39 -6.29
CA LEU A 337 -14.38 -1.42 -7.34
C LEU A 337 -15.62 -0.60 -7.72
N ALA A 338 -16.80 -1.22 -7.77
CA ALA A 338 -18.05 -0.53 -8.06
C ALA A 338 -18.47 0.45 -6.94
N GLU A 339 -18.12 0.16 -5.69
CA GLU A 339 -18.38 1.03 -4.55
C GLU A 339 -17.41 2.20 -4.41
N PHE A 340 -16.23 2.10 -5.04
CA PHE A 340 -15.17 3.10 -4.92
C PHE A 340 -15.61 4.53 -5.31
N PRO A 341 -16.30 4.79 -6.44
CA PRO A 341 -16.80 6.12 -6.78
C PRO A 341 -17.75 6.72 -5.72
N VAL A 342 -18.52 5.87 -5.04
CA VAL A 342 -19.45 6.30 -3.98
C VAL A 342 -18.68 6.85 -2.79
N VAL A 343 -17.67 6.13 -2.30
CA VAL A 343 -16.86 6.58 -1.16
C VAL A 343 -16.02 7.80 -1.51
N VAL A 344 -15.50 7.90 -2.75
CA VAL A 344 -14.76 9.08 -3.21
C VAL A 344 -15.65 10.32 -3.17
N LYS A 345 -16.86 10.23 -3.72
CA LYS A 345 -17.80 11.34 -3.76
C LYS A 345 -18.27 11.75 -2.36
N ALA A 346 -18.67 10.78 -1.55
CA ALA A 346 -19.18 11.03 -0.21
C ALA A 346 -18.12 11.59 0.74
N GLY A 347 -16.83 11.25 0.53
CA GLY A 347 -15.72 11.77 1.32
C GLY A 347 -15.33 13.22 1.01
N GLY A 348 -15.74 13.76 -0.14
CA GLY A 348 -15.34 15.11 -0.56
C GLY A 348 -14.22 15.15 -1.58
N ALA A 349 -14.02 14.04 -2.31
CA ALA A 349 -13.15 13.93 -3.48
C ALA A 349 -11.66 14.26 -3.21
N TRP A 350 -11.11 13.88 -2.05
CA TRP A 350 -9.66 14.00 -1.88
C TRP A 350 -8.91 13.09 -2.84
N THR A 351 -7.64 13.39 -3.08
CA THR A 351 -6.84 12.65 -4.05
C THR A 351 -6.59 11.22 -3.56
N SER A 352 -6.79 10.26 -4.45
CA SER A 352 -6.52 8.84 -4.17
C SER A 352 -5.01 8.56 -4.20
N VAL A 353 -4.33 9.02 -3.18
CA VAL A 353 -2.93 8.76 -2.86
C VAL A 353 -2.84 8.39 -1.38
N THR A 354 -1.88 7.57 -0.97
CA THR A 354 -1.75 7.11 0.44
C THR A 354 -1.54 8.30 1.40
N PRO A 355 -2.24 8.39 2.56
CA PRO A 355 -3.15 7.38 3.14
C PRO A 355 -4.58 7.38 2.59
N GLY A 356 -5.01 8.43 1.88
CA GLY A 356 -6.39 8.61 1.42
C GLY A 356 -6.91 7.46 0.56
N SER A 357 -6.08 6.91 -0.32
CA SER A 357 -6.44 5.74 -1.13
C SER A 357 -6.74 4.49 -0.30
N GLN A 358 -5.97 4.27 0.76
CA GLN A 358 -6.22 3.16 1.68
C GLN A 358 -7.51 3.36 2.45
N GLN A 359 -7.82 4.60 2.83
CA GLN A 359 -9.07 4.96 3.49
C GLN A 359 -10.29 4.71 2.59
N TYR A 360 -10.23 5.13 1.32
CA TYR A 360 -11.25 4.82 0.32
C TYR A 360 -11.46 3.32 0.14
N TRP A 361 -10.36 2.59 0.00
CA TRP A 361 -10.41 1.14 -0.19
C TRP A 361 -11.08 0.44 0.99
N LEU A 362 -10.64 0.73 2.21
CA LEU A 362 -11.17 0.09 3.41
C LEU A 362 -12.63 0.45 3.66
N GLN A 363 -13.05 1.69 3.34
CA GLN A 363 -14.45 2.06 3.47
C GLN A 363 -15.32 1.40 2.39
N ALA A 364 -14.87 1.35 1.13
CA ALA A 364 -15.58 0.63 0.07
C ALA A 364 -15.70 -0.86 0.40
N PHE A 365 -14.64 -1.44 0.95
CA PHE A 365 -14.63 -2.81 1.42
C PHE A 365 -15.63 -3.06 2.56
N ASN A 366 -15.65 -2.21 3.59
CA ASN A 366 -16.65 -2.30 4.66
C ASN A 366 -18.08 -2.19 4.12
N ASN A 367 -18.32 -1.25 3.21
CA ASN A 367 -19.63 -1.05 2.59
C ASN A 367 -20.13 -2.30 1.84
N VAL A 368 -19.22 -3.00 1.15
CA VAL A 368 -19.55 -4.21 0.39
C VAL A 368 -19.80 -5.41 1.30
N LEU A 369 -19.02 -5.56 2.38
CA LEU A 369 -19.15 -6.73 3.26
C LEU A 369 -20.25 -6.60 4.31
N LEU A 370 -20.42 -5.41 4.87
CA LEU A 370 -21.27 -5.19 6.05
C LEU A 370 -22.54 -4.41 5.72
N GLY A 371 -22.59 -3.76 4.56
CA GLY A 371 -23.60 -2.80 4.20
C GLY A 371 -23.06 -1.36 4.22
N ARG A 372 -23.61 -0.53 3.32
CA ARG A 372 -23.14 0.86 3.14
C ARG A 372 -23.31 1.66 4.42
N TRP A 373 -22.17 2.20 4.94
CA TRP A 373 -22.03 3.01 6.14
C TRP A 373 -22.34 2.29 7.48
N GLU A 374 -22.60 0.98 7.48
CA GLU A 374 -22.81 0.21 8.71
C GLU A 374 -21.56 0.18 9.60
N LYS A 375 -20.38 0.22 8.99
CA LYS A 375 -19.10 0.33 9.70
C LYS A 375 -18.20 1.38 9.05
N MET A 376 -17.95 2.47 9.78
CA MET A 376 -17.00 3.51 9.39
C MET A 376 -15.57 3.02 9.59
N ASN A 377 -14.75 3.13 8.55
CA ASN A 377 -13.30 2.97 8.71
C ASN A 377 -12.74 4.17 9.48
N ASP A 378 -11.88 3.94 10.47
CA ASP A 378 -11.34 5.00 11.33
C ASP A 378 -10.63 6.11 10.53
N GLY A 379 -9.74 5.74 9.58
CA GLY A 379 -9.04 6.71 8.74
C GLY A 379 -9.98 7.51 7.84
N TYR A 380 -10.92 6.83 7.16
CA TYR A 380 -11.91 7.48 6.31
C TYR A 380 -12.81 8.44 7.09
N GLY A 381 -13.34 8.00 8.24
CA GLY A 381 -14.19 8.81 9.09
C GLY A 381 -13.45 10.03 9.66
N LYS A 382 -12.20 9.88 10.10
CA LYS A 382 -11.36 11.00 10.53
C LYS A 382 -11.11 11.99 9.39
N SER A 383 -10.93 11.52 8.16
CA SER A 383 -10.77 12.38 6.98
C SER A 383 -12.04 13.16 6.65
N VAL A 384 -13.20 12.48 6.70
CA VAL A 384 -14.52 13.13 6.52
C VAL A 384 -14.78 14.17 7.62
N LEU A 385 -14.31 13.92 8.84
CA LEU A 385 -14.45 14.83 9.97
C LEU A 385 -13.42 15.97 10.01
N GLY A 386 -12.41 16.00 9.12
CA GLY A 386 -11.42 17.08 9.01
C GLY A 386 -10.11 16.85 9.79
N TYR A 387 -9.89 15.70 10.44
CA TYR A 387 -8.68 15.41 11.21
C TYR A 387 -7.41 15.19 10.36
N PHE A 388 -7.51 15.20 9.04
CA PHE A 388 -6.39 15.18 8.09
C PHE A 388 -6.28 16.48 7.28
N GLY A 389 -7.11 17.49 7.54
CA GLY A 389 -7.22 18.71 6.77
C GLY A 389 -8.53 18.81 5.99
N ARG A 390 -8.61 19.78 5.09
CA ARG A 390 -9.83 20.11 4.36
C ARG A 390 -9.88 19.40 3.02
N PRO A 391 -10.89 18.55 2.75
CA PRO A 391 -11.04 17.91 1.45
C PRO A 391 -11.42 18.93 0.36
N PRO A 392 -11.15 18.62 -0.94
CA PRO A 392 -11.45 19.49 -2.07
C PRO A 392 -12.92 19.92 -2.18
N LEU A 393 -13.85 18.99 -1.92
CA LEU A 393 -15.29 19.24 -1.85
C LEU A 393 -15.79 19.04 -0.42
N PRO A 394 -16.88 19.68 -0.02
CA PRO A 394 -17.54 19.35 1.24
C PRO A 394 -17.96 17.88 1.25
N PRO A 395 -17.65 17.12 2.31
CA PRO A 395 -18.14 15.75 2.47
C PRO A 395 -19.66 15.71 2.58
N ASP A 396 -20.25 14.55 2.28
CA ASP A 396 -21.69 14.31 2.43
C ASP A 396 -22.10 14.50 3.91
N PRO A 397 -23.06 15.39 4.21
CA PRO A 397 -23.47 15.69 5.59
C PRO A 397 -24.01 14.47 6.36
N GLU A 398 -24.63 13.50 5.67
CA GLU A 398 -25.09 12.27 6.30
C GLU A 398 -23.90 11.39 6.71
N VAL A 399 -22.90 11.29 5.84
CA VAL A 399 -21.66 10.53 6.13
C VAL A 399 -20.85 11.21 7.23
N VAL A 400 -20.79 12.55 7.27
CA VAL A 400 -20.18 13.30 8.40
C VAL A 400 -20.88 12.96 9.71
N LYS A 401 -22.22 12.94 9.74
CA LYS A 401 -22.99 12.58 10.93
C LYS A 401 -22.69 11.15 11.39
N ILE A 402 -22.74 10.19 10.47
CA ILE A 402 -22.47 8.77 10.77
C ILE A 402 -21.03 8.59 11.28
N ALA A 403 -20.04 9.24 10.64
CA ALA A 403 -18.67 9.20 11.09
C ALA A 403 -18.49 9.78 12.50
N SER A 404 -19.16 10.90 12.80
CA SER A 404 -19.14 11.53 14.13
C SER A 404 -19.74 10.61 15.21
N GLU A 405 -20.85 9.97 14.91
CA GLU A 405 -21.55 9.05 15.83
C GLU A 405 -20.72 7.76 16.07
N GLN A 406 -20.20 7.14 15.01
CA GLN A 406 -19.47 5.87 15.12
C GLN A 406 -18.07 6.01 15.69
N LEU A 407 -17.38 7.13 15.43
CA LEU A 407 -16.03 7.39 15.97
C LEU A 407 -16.04 8.15 17.29
N GLU A 408 -17.21 8.57 17.78
CA GLU A 408 -17.38 9.39 18.98
C GLU A 408 -16.51 10.67 18.94
N LYS A 409 -16.42 11.29 17.73
CA LYS A 409 -15.61 12.48 17.47
C LYS A 409 -16.45 13.56 16.77
N PRO A 410 -16.35 14.84 17.21
CA PRO A 410 -17.00 15.93 16.49
C PRO A 410 -16.29 16.22 15.17
N PRO A 411 -16.97 16.88 14.20
CA PRO A 411 -16.29 17.53 13.08
C PRO A 411 -15.23 18.51 13.59
N PHE A 412 -14.11 18.59 12.88
CA PHE A 412 -12.92 19.33 13.28
C PHE A 412 -12.48 20.27 12.14
N ASP A 413 -12.25 21.54 12.47
CA ASP A 413 -11.81 22.60 11.54
C ASP A 413 -10.47 23.23 11.95
N GLY A 414 -9.84 22.67 13.00
CA GLY A 414 -8.55 23.12 13.53
C GLY A 414 -7.35 22.56 12.79
N ASP A 415 -6.20 22.66 13.43
CA ASP A 415 -4.93 22.16 12.90
C ASP A 415 -4.77 20.64 13.14
N PRO A 416 -4.68 19.80 12.09
CA PRO A 416 -4.45 18.37 12.25
C PRO A 416 -3.18 18.00 13.02
N LEU A 417 -2.11 18.80 12.90
CA LEU A 417 -0.83 18.56 13.58
C LEU A 417 -0.93 18.78 15.09
N GLU A 418 -1.75 19.76 15.52
CA GLU A 418 -2.01 20.02 16.95
C GLU A 418 -2.96 18.98 17.55
N ALA A 419 -3.92 18.49 16.76
CA ALA A 419 -4.88 17.48 17.21
C ALA A 419 -4.30 16.05 17.22
N ALA A 420 -3.15 15.83 16.57
CA ALA A 420 -2.51 14.52 16.50
C ALA A 420 -2.03 14.07 17.89
N PRO A 421 -2.14 12.76 18.21
CA PRO A 421 -1.62 12.23 19.45
C PRO A 421 -0.09 12.30 19.48
N ASP A 422 0.47 12.43 20.68
CA ASP A 422 1.91 12.29 20.89
C ASP A 422 2.34 10.85 20.58
N SER A 423 3.36 10.69 19.74
CA SER A 423 3.95 9.40 19.39
C SER A 423 5.36 9.21 19.95
N LEU A 424 6.10 10.30 20.21
CA LEU A 424 7.49 10.24 20.66
C LEU A 424 7.62 9.84 22.13
N ALA A 425 6.90 10.49 23.03
CA ALA A 425 6.99 10.18 24.46
C ALA A 425 6.52 8.75 24.79
N PRO A 426 5.42 8.21 24.22
CA PRO A 426 5.09 6.79 24.36
C PRO A 426 6.15 5.84 23.80
N ALA A 427 6.80 6.18 22.68
CA ALA A 427 7.87 5.37 22.10
C ALA A 427 9.10 5.32 23.03
N GLU A 428 9.55 6.48 23.53
CA GLU A 428 10.63 6.53 24.52
C GLU A 428 10.32 5.72 25.78
N ALA A 429 9.11 5.85 26.32
CA ALA A 429 8.68 5.11 27.49
C ALA A 429 8.73 3.60 27.25
N ALA A 430 8.25 3.15 26.08
CA ALA A 430 8.24 1.75 25.70
C ALA A 430 9.66 1.17 25.55
N LEU A 431 10.61 1.94 25.01
CA LEU A 431 12.03 1.55 24.91
C LEU A 431 12.65 1.42 26.31
N LYS A 432 12.48 2.42 27.17
CA LYS A 432 13.00 2.43 28.55
C LYS A 432 12.47 1.26 29.37
N GLU A 433 11.16 0.99 29.30
CA GLU A 433 10.51 -0.13 30.00
C GLU A 433 11.11 -1.49 29.63
N ARG A 434 11.57 -1.63 28.39
CA ARG A 434 12.16 -2.88 27.86
C ARG A 434 13.68 -2.94 27.91
N GLY A 435 14.33 -1.90 28.47
CA GLY A 435 15.80 -1.82 28.54
C GLY A 435 16.47 -1.70 27.16
N LEU A 436 15.73 -1.20 26.16
CA LEU A 436 16.26 -0.95 24.82
C LEU A 436 16.95 0.42 24.78
N GLU A 437 17.90 0.58 23.85
CA GLU A 437 18.61 1.83 23.67
C GLU A 437 17.66 2.93 23.14
N VAL A 438 17.74 4.12 23.78
CA VAL A 438 16.88 5.27 23.44
C VAL A 438 17.70 6.23 22.58
N THR A 439 17.86 5.88 21.30
CA THR A 439 18.39 6.78 20.26
C THR A 439 17.23 7.47 19.52
N GLU A 440 17.53 8.53 18.78
CA GLU A 440 16.52 9.20 17.93
C GLU A 440 15.94 8.22 16.89
N GLU A 441 16.79 7.38 16.30
CA GLU A 441 16.41 6.35 15.33
C GLU A 441 15.45 5.32 15.95
N ASN A 442 15.78 4.76 17.11
CA ASN A 442 14.95 3.77 17.79
C ASN A 442 13.61 4.38 18.25
N VAL A 443 13.63 5.61 18.77
CA VAL A 443 12.41 6.34 19.12
C VAL A 443 11.53 6.51 17.89
N PHE A 444 12.09 6.91 16.76
CA PHE A 444 11.32 7.11 15.53
C PHE A 444 10.82 5.78 14.93
N LEU A 445 11.60 4.70 14.97
CA LEU A 445 11.15 3.36 14.57
C LEU A 445 9.89 2.94 15.34
N VAL A 446 9.91 3.09 16.66
CA VAL A 446 8.76 2.73 17.50
C VAL A 446 7.59 3.69 17.29
N ALA A 447 7.84 5.01 17.27
CA ALA A 447 6.82 6.04 17.11
C ALA A 447 6.08 5.92 15.78
N SER A 448 6.80 5.67 14.67
CA SER A 448 6.23 5.51 13.32
C SER A 448 5.42 4.21 13.13
N ALA A 449 5.48 3.27 14.08
CA ALA A 449 4.74 2.02 14.10
C ALA A 449 3.60 2.01 15.15
N ILE A 450 3.35 3.11 15.85
CA ILE A 450 2.25 3.18 16.81
C ILE A 450 0.90 3.18 16.06
N ILE A 451 0.05 2.22 16.43
CA ILE A 451 -1.35 2.15 16.02
C ILE A 451 -2.20 2.36 17.26
N PRO A 452 -3.09 3.37 17.29
CA PRO A 452 -3.94 3.62 18.45
C PRO A 452 -4.74 2.39 18.85
N GLY A 453 -4.67 2.02 20.15
CA GLY A 453 -5.37 0.86 20.71
C GLY A 453 -4.70 -0.49 20.47
N LYS A 454 -3.57 -0.56 19.75
CA LYS A 454 -2.76 -1.78 19.63
C LYS A 454 -1.77 -1.88 20.80
N ASN A 455 -1.61 -3.09 21.35
CA ASN A 455 -0.63 -3.33 22.40
C ASN A 455 0.79 -2.99 21.91
N MET A 456 1.58 -2.31 22.75
CA MET A 456 2.95 -1.91 22.40
C MET A 456 3.89 -3.12 22.18
N ASP A 457 3.62 -4.28 22.77
CA ASP A 457 4.37 -5.52 22.47
C ASP A 457 4.18 -6.02 21.04
N LEU A 458 3.10 -5.58 20.37
CA LEU A 458 2.83 -5.86 18.96
C LEU A 458 3.32 -4.75 18.02
N ASN A 459 3.97 -3.70 18.56
CA ASN A 459 4.56 -2.64 17.77
C ASN A 459 5.73 -3.18 16.93
N GLU A 460 5.73 -2.95 15.65
CA GLU A 460 6.71 -3.51 14.71
C GLU A 460 8.13 -3.00 14.99
N GLY A 461 8.28 -1.74 15.46
CA GLY A 461 9.58 -1.21 15.90
C GLY A 461 10.12 -1.95 17.13
N ILE A 462 9.27 -2.21 18.13
CA ILE A 462 9.65 -3.03 19.30
C ILE A 462 10.01 -4.45 18.87
N ARG A 463 9.18 -5.08 18.03
CA ARG A 463 9.46 -6.44 17.51
C ARG A 463 10.80 -6.50 16.78
N PHE A 464 11.09 -5.50 15.94
CA PHE A 464 12.37 -5.42 15.22
C PHE A 464 13.55 -5.30 16.21
N LEU A 465 13.51 -4.33 17.12
CA LEU A 465 14.58 -4.07 18.10
C LEU A 465 14.82 -5.22 19.09
N THR A 466 13.81 -6.07 19.31
CA THR A 466 13.92 -7.26 20.15
C THR A 466 14.24 -8.55 19.37
N GLY A 467 14.49 -8.46 18.05
CA GLY A 467 14.78 -9.63 17.21
C GLY A 467 13.56 -10.50 16.86
N ASN A 468 12.34 -9.98 17.08
CA ASN A 468 11.08 -10.69 16.85
C ASN A 468 10.31 -10.13 15.64
N ALA A 469 11.00 -9.49 14.68
CA ALA A 469 10.38 -9.00 13.46
C ALA A 469 9.68 -10.13 12.68
N LYS A 470 8.50 -9.86 12.15
CA LYS A 470 7.81 -10.80 11.25
C LYS A 470 8.46 -10.74 9.87
N ILE A 471 9.11 -11.83 9.45
CA ILE A 471 9.71 -11.90 8.11
C ILE A 471 8.65 -12.45 7.14
N VAL A 472 8.22 -11.58 6.19
CA VAL A 472 7.21 -11.90 5.18
C VAL A 472 7.70 -11.42 3.82
N LEU A 473 8.50 -12.23 3.15
CA LEU A 473 9.01 -11.95 1.81
C LEU A 473 8.11 -12.62 0.76
N PRO A 474 7.75 -11.92 -0.33
CA PRO A 474 6.89 -12.47 -1.37
C PRO A 474 7.69 -13.36 -2.33
N PHE A 475 8.24 -14.44 -1.80
CA PHE A 475 8.95 -15.42 -2.60
C PHE A 475 8.01 -16.37 -3.34
N LYS A 476 8.46 -16.85 -4.49
CA LYS A 476 7.81 -17.95 -5.21
C LYS A 476 7.61 -19.12 -4.27
N LYS A 477 6.39 -19.68 -4.24
CA LYS A 477 6.20 -20.95 -3.53
C LYS A 477 7.10 -21.99 -4.16
N LYS A 478 7.97 -22.62 -3.35
CA LYS A 478 8.69 -23.82 -3.83
C LYS A 478 7.61 -24.82 -4.20
N GLU A 479 7.57 -25.23 -5.48
CA GLU A 479 6.81 -26.42 -5.83
C GLU A 479 7.36 -27.55 -4.94
N GLU A 480 6.54 -28.03 -4.01
CA GLU A 480 6.87 -29.32 -3.38
C GLU A 480 7.05 -30.30 -4.55
N PRO A 481 8.19 -31.00 -4.63
CA PRO A 481 8.35 -31.98 -5.69
C PRO A 481 7.14 -32.90 -5.60
N ALA A 482 6.38 -32.96 -6.70
CA ALA A 482 5.24 -33.87 -6.79
C ALA A 482 5.73 -35.21 -6.20
N PRO A 483 5.03 -35.77 -5.23
CA PRO A 483 5.52 -36.99 -4.56
C PRO A 483 5.99 -37.94 -5.65
N ALA A 484 7.27 -38.25 -5.60
CA ALA A 484 7.96 -39.03 -6.62
C ALA A 484 7.03 -40.16 -7.00
N ALA A 485 6.59 -40.19 -8.27
CA ALA A 485 5.72 -41.26 -8.73
C ALA A 485 6.37 -42.57 -8.27
N ALA A 486 5.75 -43.22 -7.33
CA ALA A 486 6.23 -44.51 -6.87
C ALA A 486 6.48 -45.36 -8.11
N PRO A 487 7.62 -46.06 -8.21
CA PRO A 487 7.91 -46.81 -9.42
C PRO A 487 6.67 -47.65 -9.73
N SER A 488 6.18 -47.51 -10.95
CA SER A 488 4.99 -48.20 -11.44
C SER A 488 5.25 -49.70 -11.27
N SER A 489 4.92 -50.24 -10.09
CA SER A 489 4.65 -51.65 -9.96
C SER A 489 3.38 -51.87 -10.78
N THR A 490 3.50 -52.60 -11.85
CA THR A 490 2.37 -53.24 -12.52
C THR A 490 1.62 -54.07 -11.49
N SER A 491 0.73 -53.47 -10.73
CA SER A 491 -0.25 -54.16 -9.90
C SER A 491 -1.58 -54.09 -10.63
N THR A 492 -1.96 -55.23 -11.14
CA THR A 492 -3.33 -55.62 -11.47
C THR A 492 -4.33 -54.99 -10.53
N GLY A 493 -5.35 -54.33 -11.12
CA GLY A 493 -6.37 -53.51 -10.50
C GLY A 493 -6.93 -54.00 -9.16
N GLY A 494 -6.74 -53.17 -8.14
CA GLY A 494 -7.55 -53.19 -6.94
C GLY A 494 -8.59 -52.07 -7.02
N ALA A 495 -9.85 -52.43 -7.19
CA ALA A 495 -10.95 -51.48 -7.18
C ALA A 495 -11.00 -50.76 -5.80
N ARG A 496 -11.09 -49.41 -5.81
CA ARG A 496 -11.44 -48.67 -4.59
C ARG A 496 -12.86 -49.03 -4.22
N VAL A 497 -13.05 -49.61 -3.05
CA VAL A 497 -14.37 -49.93 -2.49
C VAL A 497 -14.90 -48.68 -1.80
N PHE A 498 -16.07 -48.24 -2.20
CA PHE A 498 -16.80 -47.13 -1.55
C PHE A 498 -17.91 -47.73 -0.70
N ASP A 499 -18.14 -47.22 0.52
CA ASP A 499 -19.18 -47.69 1.45
C ASP A 499 -20.60 -47.24 1.09
N GLY A 500 -20.78 -46.55 -0.05
CA GLY A 500 -22.08 -46.08 -0.56
C GLY A 500 -21.96 -45.45 -1.94
N PRO A 501 -23.07 -45.10 -2.60
CA PRO A 501 -23.04 -44.47 -3.90
C PRO A 501 -22.36 -43.09 -3.82
N VAL A 502 -21.39 -42.85 -4.66
CA VAL A 502 -20.69 -41.56 -4.79
C VAL A 502 -21.16 -40.89 -6.08
N THR A 503 -21.84 -39.75 -5.93
CA THR A 503 -22.28 -38.94 -7.07
C THR A 503 -21.33 -37.78 -7.29
N THR A 504 -20.80 -37.65 -8.49
CA THR A 504 -19.99 -36.51 -8.91
C THR A 504 -20.62 -35.86 -10.16
N THR A 505 -20.41 -34.56 -10.31
CA THR A 505 -20.82 -33.86 -11.53
C THR A 505 -19.60 -33.56 -12.38
N CYS A 506 -19.68 -33.82 -13.67
CA CYS A 506 -18.68 -33.38 -14.63
C CYS A 506 -19.32 -32.49 -15.70
N THR A 507 -18.58 -31.49 -16.14
CA THR A 507 -18.96 -30.61 -17.26
C THR A 507 -18.15 -31.01 -18.47
N VAL A 508 -18.82 -31.41 -19.52
CA VAL A 508 -18.19 -31.69 -20.83
C VAL A 508 -18.51 -30.54 -21.77
N VAL A 509 -17.48 -29.95 -22.35
CA VAL A 509 -17.63 -28.90 -23.37
C VAL A 509 -17.38 -29.49 -24.73
N GLU A 510 -18.41 -29.54 -25.57
CA GLU A 510 -18.34 -29.99 -26.97
C GLU A 510 -18.76 -28.85 -27.90
N ASN A 511 -17.91 -28.48 -28.82
CA ASN A 511 -18.13 -27.39 -29.77
C ASN A 511 -18.58 -26.06 -29.13
N GLY A 512 -18.00 -25.70 -27.97
CA GLY A 512 -18.32 -24.46 -27.24
C GLY A 512 -19.61 -24.53 -26.43
N THR A 513 -20.31 -25.67 -26.39
CA THR A 513 -21.53 -25.86 -25.57
C THR A 513 -21.20 -26.73 -24.34
N ALA A 514 -21.40 -26.18 -23.17
CA ALA A 514 -21.20 -26.90 -21.91
C ALA A 514 -22.43 -27.76 -21.56
N ARG A 515 -22.22 -29.04 -21.28
CA ARG A 515 -23.24 -29.96 -20.74
C ARG A 515 -22.78 -30.51 -19.42
N ASN A 516 -23.63 -30.45 -18.42
CA ASN A 516 -23.38 -30.99 -17.09
C ASN A 516 -23.94 -32.41 -17.00
N PHE A 517 -23.14 -33.35 -16.56
CA PHE A 517 -23.52 -34.74 -16.30
C PHE A 517 -23.33 -35.05 -14.83
N SER A 518 -24.30 -35.71 -14.24
CA SER A 518 -24.21 -36.29 -12.91
C SER A 518 -23.90 -37.77 -13.06
N ILE A 519 -22.76 -38.22 -12.53
CA ILE A 519 -22.31 -39.61 -12.57
C ILE A 519 -22.39 -40.16 -11.16
N THR A 520 -23.21 -41.18 -10.97
CA THR A 520 -23.27 -41.93 -9.70
C THR A 520 -22.55 -43.24 -9.87
N ILE A 521 -21.58 -43.50 -9.00
CA ILE A 521 -20.84 -44.77 -8.93
C ILE A 521 -21.38 -45.52 -7.72
N GLU A 522 -22.00 -46.68 -7.99
CA GLU A 522 -22.48 -47.56 -6.91
C GLU A 522 -21.37 -48.55 -6.49
N PRO A 523 -21.26 -48.84 -5.18
CA PRO A 523 -20.25 -49.81 -4.71
C PRO A 523 -20.65 -51.21 -5.13
N PRO A 524 -19.69 -52.10 -5.44
CA PRO A 524 -19.94 -53.49 -5.69
C PRO A 524 -20.48 -54.15 -4.41
N ALA A 525 -21.55 -54.92 -4.53
CA ALA A 525 -22.14 -55.61 -3.41
C ALA A 525 -21.21 -56.67 -2.81
N GLY A 526 -20.77 -56.43 -1.57
CA GLY A 526 -20.10 -57.42 -0.70
C GLY A 526 -18.58 -57.29 -0.53
N GLY A 527 -18.13 -56.88 0.65
CA GLY A 527 -16.75 -56.95 1.08
C GLY A 527 -16.55 -56.35 2.48
N ALA A 528 -16.10 -57.15 3.43
CA ALA A 528 -15.96 -56.86 4.85
C ALA A 528 -14.89 -55.83 5.19
N SER A 529 -15.17 -55.05 6.24
CA SER A 529 -14.32 -54.06 6.89
C SER A 529 -13.04 -54.62 7.48
N ALA A 530 -11.92 -53.87 7.31
CA ALA A 530 -10.71 -54.00 8.10
C ALA A 530 -10.57 -52.80 9.08
N PRO A 531 -10.03 -52.97 10.29
CA PRO A 531 -10.10 -51.99 11.35
C PRO A 531 -9.14 -50.80 11.17
N ALA A 532 -9.61 -49.61 11.42
CA ALA A 532 -8.83 -48.38 11.46
C ALA A 532 -7.98 -48.34 12.73
N GLY A 533 -6.68 -47.98 12.58
CA GLY A 533 -5.81 -47.62 13.68
C GLY A 533 -6.17 -46.25 14.28
N PRO A 534 -5.78 -45.98 15.52
CA PRO A 534 -6.31 -44.84 16.27
C PRO A 534 -5.73 -43.52 15.78
N ALA A 535 -6.58 -42.65 15.27
CA ALA A 535 -6.32 -41.22 15.22
C ALA A 535 -6.57 -40.65 16.63
N GLU A 536 -5.62 -39.94 17.17
CA GLU A 536 -5.81 -39.21 18.42
C GLU A 536 -6.94 -38.20 18.21
N SER A 537 -8.08 -38.53 18.77
CA SER A 537 -9.24 -37.69 18.87
C SER A 537 -9.04 -36.72 20.02
N ALA A 538 -8.90 -35.43 19.71
CA ALA A 538 -9.20 -34.40 20.70
C ALA A 538 -10.65 -34.59 21.16
N ALA A 539 -10.86 -34.61 22.47
CA ALA A 539 -12.17 -34.80 23.10
C ALA A 539 -13.17 -33.75 22.59
N PRO A 540 -14.42 -34.10 22.32
CA PRO A 540 -15.43 -33.09 21.99
C PRO A 540 -15.68 -32.20 23.22
N THR A 541 -15.27 -30.97 23.16
CA THR A 541 -15.73 -29.92 24.07
C THR A 541 -17.19 -29.59 23.66
N ASP A 542 -18.12 -29.80 24.56
CA ASP A 542 -19.53 -29.36 24.42
C ASP A 542 -19.55 -27.83 24.41
N GLY A 543 -19.29 -27.19 23.26
CA GLY A 543 -19.27 -25.74 23.14
C GLY A 543 -19.23 -25.28 21.68
N THR A 544 -19.68 -24.05 21.45
CA THR A 544 -19.68 -23.38 20.14
C THR A 544 -18.34 -22.67 19.93
N PRO A 545 -17.53 -23.07 18.95
CA PRO A 545 -16.28 -22.39 18.64
C PRO A 545 -16.53 -21.03 17.98
N VAL A 546 -15.69 -20.04 18.32
CA VAL A 546 -15.71 -18.69 17.75
C VAL A 546 -14.53 -18.54 16.80
N PHE A 547 -14.82 -18.18 15.57
CA PHE A 547 -13.85 -18.08 14.49
C PHE A 547 -13.60 -16.62 14.07
N SER A 548 -12.50 -16.38 13.36
CA SER A 548 -12.32 -15.14 12.62
C SER A 548 -13.48 -14.94 11.62
N PRO A 549 -13.98 -13.71 11.43
CA PRO A 549 -14.97 -13.43 10.40
C PRO A 549 -14.42 -13.57 8.96
N PHE A 550 -13.12 -13.79 8.81
CA PHE A 550 -12.43 -13.94 7.52
C PHE A 550 -12.12 -15.42 7.24
N GLN A 551 -12.23 -15.80 5.97
CA GLN A 551 -11.89 -17.15 5.50
C GLN A 551 -10.39 -17.33 5.20
N GLY A 552 -9.57 -16.37 5.56
CA GLY A 552 -8.13 -16.38 5.36
C GLY A 552 -7.36 -16.09 6.64
N LYS A 553 -6.05 -15.98 6.52
CA LYS A 553 -5.14 -15.74 7.63
C LYS A 553 -5.32 -14.33 8.20
N THR A 554 -5.50 -14.21 9.53
CA THR A 554 -5.62 -12.95 10.27
C THR A 554 -4.72 -12.99 11.51
N GLU A 555 -4.30 -11.85 12.05
CA GLU A 555 -3.57 -11.79 13.33
C GLU A 555 -4.54 -11.47 14.47
N LEU A 556 -4.51 -12.26 15.54
CA LEU A 556 -5.30 -11.99 16.74
C LEU A 556 -4.64 -10.85 17.53
N VAL A 557 -5.30 -9.69 17.58
CA VAL A 557 -4.71 -8.48 18.21
C VAL A 557 -5.27 -8.18 19.58
N GLU A 558 -6.46 -8.75 19.93
CA GLU A 558 -7.09 -8.50 21.21
C GLU A 558 -8.01 -9.66 21.60
N ILE A 559 -8.05 -9.94 22.92
CA ILE A 559 -9.00 -10.87 23.55
C ILE A 559 -9.65 -10.12 24.72
N ASN A 560 -10.97 -9.95 24.66
CA ASN A 560 -11.75 -9.15 25.61
C ASN A 560 -12.39 -9.98 26.72
N VAL A 561 -12.18 -11.28 26.72
CA VAL A 561 -12.78 -12.23 27.66
C VAL A 561 -11.74 -13.27 28.10
N LYS A 562 -12.00 -13.94 29.19
CA LYS A 562 -11.19 -15.04 29.74
C LYS A 562 -12.06 -16.23 30.07
N ASN A 563 -11.44 -17.38 30.29
CA ASN A 563 -12.14 -18.60 30.70
C ASN A 563 -13.03 -18.34 31.94
N GLY A 564 -14.28 -18.74 31.86
CA GLY A 564 -15.30 -18.55 32.87
C GLY A 564 -16.12 -17.27 32.77
N ASP A 565 -15.81 -16.36 31.85
CA ASP A 565 -16.59 -15.15 31.65
C ASP A 565 -17.93 -15.46 30.95
N ALA A 566 -19.01 -14.84 31.45
CA ALA A 566 -20.32 -14.91 30.78
C ALA A 566 -20.38 -13.90 29.62
N VAL A 567 -20.82 -14.34 28.45
CA VAL A 567 -20.93 -13.52 27.23
C VAL A 567 -22.36 -13.59 26.66
N LYS A 568 -22.72 -12.53 25.96
CA LYS A 568 -24.02 -12.45 25.24
C LYS A 568 -23.78 -12.61 23.73
N GLN A 569 -24.76 -13.15 23.04
CA GLN A 569 -24.75 -13.17 21.57
C GLN A 569 -24.53 -11.76 21.01
N GLY A 570 -23.60 -11.61 20.06
CA GLY A 570 -23.22 -10.34 19.45
C GLY A 570 -22.21 -9.50 20.26
N GLN A 571 -21.86 -9.92 21.48
CA GLN A 571 -20.81 -9.25 22.28
C GLN A 571 -19.45 -9.42 21.61
N VAL A 572 -18.65 -8.34 21.58
CA VAL A 572 -17.27 -8.40 21.08
C VAL A 572 -16.39 -9.15 22.09
N VAL A 573 -15.88 -10.31 21.70
CA VAL A 573 -15.09 -11.22 22.55
C VAL A 573 -13.62 -11.21 22.22
N ALA A 574 -13.26 -10.85 20.99
CA ALA A 574 -11.88 -10.71 20.52
C ALA A 574 -11.82 -9.69 19.37
N ALA A 575 -10.63 -9.35 18.91
CA ALA A 575 -10.44 -8.62 17.67
C ALA A 575 -9.26 -9.20 16.88
N VAL A 576 -9.41 -9.24 15.57
CA VAL A 576 -8.37 -9.67 14.63
C VAL A 576 -7.94 -8.50 13.76
N GLU A 577 -6.67 -8.47 13.35
CA GLU A 577 -6.19 -7.56 12.33
C GLU A 577 -6.25 -8.27 10.97
N ALA A 578 -7.01 -7.68 10.06
CA ALA A 578 -7.05 -8.04 8.65
C ALA A 578 -6.92 -6.78 7.81
N MET A 579 -6.12 -6.82 6.74
CA MET A 579 -5.92 -5.69 5.82
C MET A 579 -5.48 -4.38 6.51
N LYS A 580 -4.66 -4.47 7.56
CA LYS A 580 -4.19 -3.35 8.39
C LYS A 580 -5.33 -2.60 9.10
N ALA A 581 -6.44 -3.27 9.32
CA ALA A 581 -7.58 -2.76 10.08
C ALA A 581 -7.99 -3.78 11.15
N LYS A 582 -8.38 -3.26 12.32
CA LYS A 582 -8.90 -4.05 13.43
C LYS A 582 -10.36 -4.40 13.16
N HIS A 583 -10.71 -5.67 13.29
CA HIS A 583 -12.06 -6.21 13.10
C HIS A 583 -12.51 -6.97 14.33
N ASP A 584 -13.71 -6.63 14.81
CA ASP A 584 -14.29 -7.26 15.97
C ASP A 584 -14.74 -8.69 15.67
N VAL A 585 -14.43 -9.59 16.58
CA VAL A 585 -14.94 -10.96 16.61
C VAL A 585 -16.05 -11.01 17.64
N LYS A 586 -17.27 -11.30 17.18
CA LYS A 586 -18.46 -11.31 18.01
C LYS A 586 -18.85 -12.73 18.41
N SER A 587 -19.37 -12.89 19.63
CA SER A 587 -19.91 -14.15 20.10
C SER A 587 -21.11 -14.58 19.26
N PRO A 588 -21.15 -15.81 18.72
CA PRO A 588 -22.27 -16.34 17.96
C PRO A 588 -23.47 -16.73 18.85
N CYS A 589 -23.26 -16.94 20.13
CA CYS A 589 -24.29 -17.35 21.11
C CYS A 589 -24.07 -16.64 22.44
N SER A 590 -25.05 -16.74 23.35
CA SER A 590 -24.89 -16.39 24.76
C SER A 590 -24.43 -17.62 25.54
N GLY A 591 -23.54 -17.48 26.51
CA GLY A 591 -23.03 -18.61 27.28
C GLY A 591 -21.81 -18.22 28.12
N THR A 592 -21.01 -19.21 28.49
CA THR A 592 -19.77 -19.05 29.28
C THR A 592 -18.57 -19.44 28.43
N VAL A 593 -17.50 -18.66 28.46
CA VAL A 593 -16.22 -18.97 27.80
C VAL A 593 -15.59 -20.21 28.44
N LEU A 594 -15.51 -21.30 27.69
CA LEU A 594 -14.93 -22.57 28.15
C LEU A 594 -13.41 -22.60 27.98
N SER A 595 -12.93 -22.11 26.83
CA SER A 595 -11.50 -22.05 26.54
C SER A 595 -11.18 -20.82 25.68
N VAL A 596 -9.95 -20.32 25.82
CA VAL A 596 -9.31 -19.38 24.91
C VAL A 596 -8.23 -20.18 24.18
N ASP A 597 -8.44 -20.39 22.87
CA ASP A 597 -7.73 -21.38 22.06
C ASP A 597 -6.52 -20.78 21.32
N ALA A 598 -6.43 -19.46 21.28
CA ALA A 598 -5.36 -18.74 20.59
C ALA A 598 -4.77 -17.62 21.46
N ALA A 599 -3.50 -17.28 21.26
CA ALA A 599 -2.80 -16.21 21.97
C ALA A 599 -2.82 -14.92 21.16
N ILE A 600 -2.80 -13.75 21.84
CA ILE A 600 -2.62 -12.45 21.21
C ILE A 600 -1.29 -12.45 20.43
N GLY A 601 -1.30 -11.94 19.20
CA GLY A 601 -0.17 -11.94 18.28
C GLY A 601 -0.04 -13.21 17.44
N ALA A 602 -0.88 -14.23 17.68
CA ALA A 602 -0.91 -15.44 16.85
C ALA A 602 -1.61 -15.18 15.52
N ASP A 603 -1.12 -15.82 14.48
CA ASP A 603 -1.80 -15.91 13.19
C ASP A 603 -2.93 -16.94 13.30
N ILE A 604 -4.14 -16.56 12.92
CA ILE A 604 -5.35 -17.39 12.95
C ILE A 604 -5.66 -17.81 11.52
N GLU A 605 -5.63 -19.10 11.26
CA GLU A 605 -5.98 -19.68 9.96
C GLU A 605 -7.51 -19.82 9.80
N ALA A 606 -7.96 -20.00 8.56
CA ALA A 606 -9.39 -20.23 8.27
C ALA A 606 -9.92 -21.46 9.03
N GLY A 607 -11.01 -21.27 9.78
CA GLY A 607 -11.63 -22.35 10.57
C GLY A 607 -10.89 -22.70 11.86
N GLN A 608 -9.84 -21.97 12.24
CA GLN A 608 -9.17 -22.11 13.54
C GLN A 608 -10.00 -21.39 14.62
N SER A 609 -10.31 -22.09 15.71
CA SER A 609 -11.02 -21.51 16.87
C SER A 609 -10.14 -20.50 17.59
N ILE A 610 -10.71 -19.32 17.91
CA ILE A 610 -10.10 -18.30 18.77
C ILE A 610 -10.43 -18.58 20.24
N LEU A 611 -11.68 -18.95 20.49
CA LEU A 611 -12.18 -19.34 21.81
C LEU A 611 -13.45 -20.19 21.64
N THR A 612 -13.84 -20.91 22.69
CA THR A 612 -15.02 -21.78 22.69
C THR A 612 -16.00 -21.32 23.79
N ILE A 613 -17.30 -21.26 23.46
CA ILE A 613 -18.39 -20.83 24.36
C ILE A 613 -19.32 -22.01 24.62
N GLY A 614 -19.53 -22.35 25.90
CA GLY A 614 -20.54 -23.32 26.33
C GLY A 614 -21.88 -22.60 26.57
N GLU A 615 -22.98 -23.26 26.20
CA GLU A 615 -24.33 -22.80 26.47
C GLU A 615 -24.70 -22.90 27.96
#